data_9877c1427e4802c94d21151127e40552
#
_entry.id   9877c1427e4802c94d21151127e40552
#
_cell.length_a   1.000
_cell.length_b   1.000
_cell.length_c   1.000
_cell.angle_alpha   90.00
_cell.angle_beta   90.00
_cell.angle_gamma   90.00
#
_symmetry.space_group_name_H-M   'P 1'
#
loop_
_entity.id
_entity.type
_entity.pdbx_description
1 polymer ?
#
loop_
_entity_poly.entity_id
_entity_poly.type
_entity_poly.pdbx_seq_one_letter_code
_entity_poly.pdbx_strand_id
1 'polypeptide(L)'
;YKSDIEFSVNYHNLPAKRVIQNDPVKQITSSVKASGFSLLNYKINPKTLEVDIHNLAYKTGSMFYYLPNANLTQLSAQLDVDSSIERVLQDTIFFNLGLNKTKKIPVKFNSDIKYKLGYNLVGNVSVEPDSIEITGPEAILDTINNIRTDKVELLNISSGFSEVVKLNLIGAEKITYATDQVSVSGNVDKFTEGSFIVSFNIINAPLEYRLTTFPREVKILYQVGLSDYNKVV
;
A
#
# COMPACT_ATOMS: atom_id res chain seq x y z
N TYR A 1 -5.05 -50.40 2.31
CA TYR A 1 -6.23 -49.62 2.71
C TYR A 1 -6.30 -48.31 1.89
N LYS A 2 -7.45 -47.66 1.88
CA LYS A 2 -7.64 -46.35 1.28
C LYS A 2 -8.23 -45.38 2.29
N SER A 3 -7.81 -44.13 2.28
CA SER A 3 -8.37 -43.07 3.09
C SER A 3 -8.11 -41.71 2.44
N ASP A 4 -8.99 -40.75 2.66
CA ASP A 4 -8.76 -39.36 2.27
C ASP A 4 -7.85 -38.73 3.32
N ILE A 5 -6.77 -38.13 2.83
CA ILE A 5 -5.73 -37.46 3.62
C ILE A 5 -5.63 -36.01 3.11
N GLU A 6 -5.55 -35.06 4.02
CA GLU A 6 -5.29 -33.67 3.73
C GLU A 6 -3.79 -33.39 3.83
N PHE A 7 -3.20 -32.88 2.75
CA PHE A 7 -1.80 -32.50 2.67
C PHE A 7 -1.67 -30.98 2.49
N SER A 8 -0.75 -30.38 3.21
CA SER A 8 -0.30 -29.04 2.91
C SER A 8 0.45 -29.03 1.59
N VAL A 9 0.38 -27.92 0.84
CA VAL A 9 1.05 -27.77 -0.45
C VAL A 9 1.96 -26.58 -0.42
N ASN A 10 3.20 -26.79 -0.88
CA ASN A 10 4.17 -25.74 -1.11
C ASN A 10 4.50 -25.65 -2.60
N TYR A 11 4.43 -24.45 -3.15
CA TYR A 11 4.66 -24.21 -4.59
C TYR A 11 6.06 -23.66 -4.80
N HIS A 12 6.83 -24.27 -5.70
CA HIS A 12 8.19 -23.86 -6.00
C HIS A 12 8.43 -23.74 -7.52
N ASN A 13 9.60 -23.23 -7.92
CA ASN A 13 10.00 -23.03 -9.32
C ASN A 13 9.01 -22.14 -10.10
N LEU A 14 8.65 -20.97 -9.54
CA LEU A 14 7.87 -20.00 -10.30
C LEU A 14 8.55 -19.65 -11.62
N PRO A 15 7.79 -19.48 -12.73
CA PRO A 15 8.33 -18.97 -13.98
C PRO A 15 9.06 -17.65 -13.77
N ALA A 16 10.21 -17.48 -14.47
CA ALA A 16 11.08 -16.32 -14.30
C ALA A 16 10.31 -14.98 -14.42
N LYS A 17 10.62 -14.05 -13.52
CA LYS A 17 10.01 -12.70 -13.43
C LYS A 17 8.52 -12.67 -13.10
N ARG A 18 7.91 -13.80 -12.75
CA ARG A 18 6.51 -13.89 -12.34
C ARG A 18 6.37 -13.99 -10.84
N VAL A 19 5.24 -13.48 -10.33
CA VAL A 19 4.84 -13.58 -8.92
C VAL A 19 3.40 -14.03 -8.83
N ILE A 20 3.08 -14.82 -7.82
CA ILE A 20 1.71 -15.24 -7.55
C ILE A 20 0.95 -14.06 -6.94
N GLN A 21 -0.09 -13.61 -7.62
CA GLN A 21 -0.91 -12.44 -7.20
C GLN A 21 -2.17 -12.83 -6.44
N ASN A 22 -2.59 -14.10 -6.51
CA ASN A 22 -3.71 -14.65 -5.73
C ASN A 22 -3.18 -15.48 -4.54
N ASP A 23 -4.09 -15.99 -3.72
CA ASP A 23 -3.80 -17.00 -2.71
C ASP A 23 -4.24 -18.36 -3.26
N PRO A 24 -3.33 -19.17 -3.84
CA PRO A 24 -3.66 -20.49 -4.31
C PRO A 24 -3.97 -21.42 -3.13
N VAL A 25 -4.61 -22.53 -3.44
CA VAL A 25 -4.97 -23.55 -2.45
C VAL A 25 -3.72 -23.99 -1.67
N LYS A 26 -3.77 -23.90 -0.35
CA LYS A 26 -2.66 -24.27 0.55
C LYS A 26 -2.75 -25.71 1.05
N GLN A 27 -3.88 -26.35 0.87
CA GLN A 27 -4.14 -27.74 1.27
C GLN A 27 -4.92 -28.45 0.17
N ILE A 28 -4.56 -29.71 -0.08
CA ILE A 28 -5.28 -30.59 -1.01
C ILE A 28 -5.71 -31.86 -0.29
N THR A 29 -6.92 -32.31 -0.59
CA THR A 29 -7.42 -33.60 -0.11
C THR A 29 -7.17 -34.66 -1.16
N SER A 30 -6.48 -35.71 -0.78
CA SER A 30 -6.07 -36.79 -1.68
C SER A 30 -6.54 -38.13 -1.18
N SER A 31 -7.10 -38.94 -2.07
CA SER A 31 -7.38 -40.36 -1.77
C SER A 31 -6.08 -41.16 -1.88
N VAL A 32 -5.61 -41.62 -0.74
CA VAL A 32 -4.31 -42.31 -0.57
C VAL A 32 -4.53 -43.79 -0.34
N LYS A 33 -3.82 -44.61 -1.10
CA LYS A 33 -3.69 -46.07 -0.85
C LYS A 33 -2.36 -46.33 -0.16
N ALA A 34 -2.41 -46.90 1.03
CA ALA A 34 -1.23 -47.20 1.84
C ALA A 34 -1.50 -48.27 2.89
N SER A 35 -0.48 -48.65 3.67
CA SER A 35 -0.66 -49.47 4.87
C SER A 35 -1.52 -48.75 5.93
N GLY A 36 -2.19 -49.48 6.82
CA GLY A 36 -2.99 -48.83 7.89
C GLY A 36 -2.14 -47.91 8.79
N PHE A 37 -0.90 -48.33 9.05
CA PHE A 37 0.04 -47.54 9.86
C PHE A 37 0.46 -46.25 9.17
N SER A 38 0.77 -46.31 7.88
CA SER A 38 1.12 -45.13 7.08
C SER A 38 -0.04 -44.13 7.00
N LEU A 39 -1.28 -44.63 6.80
CA LEU A 39 -2.47 -43.78 6.78
C LEU A 39 -2.69 -43.07 8.13
N LEU A 40 -2.49 -43.76 9.23
CA LEU A 40 -2.60 -43.16 10.56
C LEU A 40 -1.52 -42.11 10.78
N ASN A 41 -0.28 -42.41 10.36
CA ASN A 41 0.82 -41.46 10.44
C ASN A 41 0.54 -40.16 9.64
N TYR A 42 0.04 -40.26 8.41
CA TYR A 42 -0.31 -39.07 7.61
C TYR A 42 -1.42 -38.24 8.24
N LYS A 43 -2.36 -38.84 8.99
CA LYS A 43 -3.40 -38.12 9.71
C LYS A 43 -2.87 -37.36 10.93
N ILE A 44 -1.89 -37.91 11.62
CA ILE A 44 -1.31 -37.34 12.84
C ILE A 44 -0.21 -36.32 12.46
N ASN A 45 0.62 -36.67 11.49
CA ASN A 45 1.75 -35.87 11.01
C ASN A 45 1.60 -35.65 9.50
N PRO A 46 0.75 -34.70 9.08
CA PRO A 46 0.52 -34.44 7.66
C PRO A 46 1.81 -33.97 7.00
N LYS A 47 2.18 -34.62 5.90
CA LYS A 47 3.30 -34.16 5.05
C LYS A 47 2.93 -32.92 4.25
N THR A 48 3.92 -32.14 3.92
CA THR A 48 3.80 -31.08 2.91
C THR A 48 4.24 -31.65 1.57
N LEU A 49 3.39 -31.48 0.55
CA LEU A 49 3.71 -31.86 -0.82
C LEU A 49 4.30 -30.69 -1.57
N GLU A 50 5.42 -30.92 -2.21
CA GLU A 50 6.07 -29.93 -3.07
C GLU A 50 5.48 -30.03 -4.49
N VAL A 51 5.00 -28.90 -5.00
CA VAL A 51 4.42 -28.81 -6.33
C VAL A 51 5.26 -27.88 -7.18
N ASP A 52 5.86 -28.45 -8.23
CA ASP A 52 6.62 -27.71 -9.21
C ASP A 52 5.66 -26.97 -10.16
N ILE A 53 5.75 -25.64 -10.16
CA ILE A 53 4.93 -24.75 -10.99
C ILE A 53 5.70 -24.09 -12.13
N HIS A 54 6.85 -24.69 -12.53
CA HIS A 54 7.62 -24.18 -13.65
C HIS A 54 6.83 -24.21 -14.98
N ASN A 55 6.08 -25.30 -15.21
CA ASN A 55 5.33 -25.59 -16.42
C ASN A 55 3.82 -25.59 -16.17
N LEU A 56 3.27 -24.47 -15.73
CA LEU A 56 1.82 -24.31 -15.60
C LEU A 56 1.15 -24.18 -16.97
N ALA A 57 -0.02 -24.77 -17.10
CA ALA A 57 -0.84 -24.59 -18.30
C ALA A 57 -1.44 -23.18 -18.31
N TYR A 58 -1.43 -22.54 -19.48
CA TYR A 58 -1.98 -21.20 -19.67
C TYR A 58 -3.50 -21.29 -19.89
N LYS A 59 -4.25 -20.38 -19.26
CA LYS A 59 -5.69 -20.26 -19.46
C LYS A 59 -6.05 -18.99 -20.23
N THR A 60 -5.83 -17.82 -19.64
CA THR A 60 -6.09 -16.52 -20.26
C THR A 60 -5.45 -15.39 -19.44
N GLY A 61 -4.94 -14.34 -20.08
CA GLY A 61 -4.35 -13.17 -19.42
C GLY A 61 -3.18 -13.54 -18.49
N SER A 62 -3.35 -13.33 -17.20
CA SER A 62 -2.38 -13.74 -16.16
C SER A 62 -2.76 -15.05 -15.46
N MET A 63 -3.83 -15.71 -15.90
CA MET A 63 -4.33 -16.93 -15.28
C MET A 63 -3.66 -18.16 -15.87
N PHE A 64 -3.08 -18.95 -14.98
CA PHE A 64 -2.48 -20.26 -15.23
C PHE A 64 -3.13 -21.30 -14.33
N TYR A 65 -2.93 -22.56 -14.63
CA TYR A 65 -3.48 -23.63 -13.80
C TYR A 65 -2.58 -24.86 -13.75
N TYR A 66 -2.71 -25.56 -12.66
CA TYR A 66 -2.09 -26.85 -12.40
C TYR A 66 -3.17 -27.93 -12.26
N LEU A 67 -2.93 -29.09 -12.83
CA LEU A 67 -3.83 -30.26 -12.76
C LEU A 67 -3.20 -31.32 -11.85
N PRO A 68 -3.58 -31.41 -10.54
CA PRO A 68 -3.00 -32.40 -9.64
C PRO A 68 -3.16 -33.83 -10.14
N ASN A 69 -4.32 -34.17 -10.70
CA ASN A 69 -4.62 -35.51 -11.20
C ASN A 69 -3.81 -35.90 -12.44
N ALA A 70 -3.24 -34.95 -13.17
CA ALA A 70 -2.28 -35.24 -14.24
C ALA A 70 -0.86 -35.49 -13.75
N ASN A 71 -0.57 -35.20 -12.46
CA ASN A 71 0.76 -35.29 -11.84
C ASN A 71 0.81 -36.24 -10.66
N LEU A 72 -0.09 -37.23 -10.58
CA LEU A 72 -0.20 -38.15 -9.44
C LEU A 72 1.09 -38.95 -9.16
N THR A 73 1.81 -39.31 -10.21
CA THR A 73 3.11 -40.03 -10.06
C THR A 73 4.13 -39.17 -9.30
N GLN A 74 4.25 -37.91 -9.67
CA GLN A 74 5.18 -36.97 -9.02
C GLN A 74 4.78 -36.66 -7.57
N LEU A 75 3.48 -36.51 -7.32
CA LEU A 75 2.98 -36.32 -5.96
C LEU A 75 3.15 -37.57 -5.10
N SER A 76 2.85 -38.73 -5.65
CA SER A 76 3.01 -40.05 -4.94
C SER A 76 4.46 -40.34 -4.60
N ALA A 77 5.42 -39.94 -5.46
CA ALA A 77 6.86 -40.19 -5.21
C ALA A 77 7.38 -39.45 -3.94
N GLN A 78 6.63 -38.55 -3.38
CA GLN A 78 6.97 -37.83 -2.14
C GLN A 78 6.44 -38.53 -0.89
N LEU A 79 5.61 -39.54 -1.07
CA LEU A 79 5.10 -40.36 0.02
C LEU A 79 6.05 -41.56 0.33
N ASP A 80 5.70 -42.32 1.35
CA ASP A 80 6.43 -43.52 1.70
C ASP A 80 6.30 -44.59 0.58
N VAL A 81 7.28 -45.48 0.46
CA VAL A 81 7.43 -46.42 -0.68
C VAL A 81 6.16 -47.23 -0.99
N ASP A 82 5.40 -47.61 0.04
CA ASP A 82 4.18 -48.41 -0.10
C ASP A 82 2.91 -47.57 -0.19
N SER A 83 3.05 -46.25 -0.46
CA SER A 83 1.96 -45.29 -0.49
C SER A 83 1.81 -44.65 -1.88
N SER A 84 0.57 -44.48 -2.33
CA SER A 84 0.28 -43.81 -3.59
C SER A 84 -0.98 -42.93 -3.49
N ILE A 85 -0.95 -41.83 -4.16
CA ILE A 85 -2.14 -40.96 -4.37
C ILE A 85 -2.88 -41.47 -5.60
N GLU A 86 -4.11 -41.91 -5.41
CA GLU A 86 -4.95 -42.38 -6.50
C GLU A 86 -5.76 -41.26 -7.15
N ARG A 87 -6.12 -40.25 -6.35
CA ARG A 87 -6.90 -39.08 -6.81
C ARG A 87 -6.68 -37.93 -5.85
N VAL A 88 -6.68 -36.71 -6.41
CA VAL A 88 -6.80 -35.44 -5.68
C VAL A 88 -8.20 -34.88 -5.93
N LEU A 89 -8.89 -34.46 -4.87
CA LEU A 89 -10.26 -33.94 -4.97
C LEU A 89 -10.32 -32.60 -5.70
N GLN A 90 -9.29 -31.78 -5.53
CA GLN A 90 -9.14 -30.51 -6.26
C GLN A 90 -8.67 -30.82 -7.69
N ASP A 91 -9.57 -30.76 -8.65
CA ASP A 91 -9.27 -31.07 -10.06
C ASP A 91 -8.33 -30.04 -10.70
N THR A 92 -8.45 -28.78 -10.31
CA THR A 92 -7.68 -27.68 -10.89
C THR A 92 -7.31 -26.65 -9.84
N ILE A 93 -6.04 -26.27 -9.80
CA ILE A 93 -5.52 -25.19 -8.95
C ILE A 93 -5.14 -24.02 -9.84
N PHE A 94 -5.75 -22.86 -9.60
CA PHE A 94 -5.51 -21.66 -10.39
C PHE A 94 -4.46 -20.75 -9.77
N PHE A 95 -3.61 -20.18 -10.64
CA PHE A 95 -2.58 -19.22 -10.33
C PHE A 95 -2.79 -17.96 -11.16
N ASN A 96 -2.84 -16.81 -10.49
CA ASN A 96 -2.74 -15.53 -11.17
C ASN A 96 -1.26 -15.11 -11.12
N LEU A 97 -0.54 -15.27 -12.23
CA LEU A 97 0.89 -14.97 -12.34
C LEU A 97 1.10 -13.61 -12.99
N GLY A 98 1.27 -12.58 -12.19
CA GLY A 98 1.58 -11.24 -12.66
C GLY A 98 3.07 -10.92 -12.67
N LEU A 99 3.37 -9.67 -13.04
CA LEU A 99 4.71 -9.09 -12.97
C LEU A 99 4.81 -8.23 -11.72
N ASN A 100 6.01 -8.17 -11.13
CA ASN A 100 6.33 -7.12 -10.18
C ASN A 100 6.57 -5.82 -10.95
N LYS A 101 5.98 -4.75 -10.46
CA LYS A 101 6.22 -3.37 -10.92
C LYS A 101 6.76 -2.52 -9.77
N THR A 102 7.40 -1.44 -10.13
CA THR A 102 7.75 -0.35 -9.21
C THR A 102 6.89 0.86 -9.55
N LYS A 103 6.31 1.47 -8.53
CA LYS A 103 5.44 2.64 -8.62
C LYS A 103 5.87 3.67 -7.58
N LYS A 104 5.97 4.92 -7.98
CA LYS A 104 6.20 6.04 -7.06
C LYS A 104 4.84 6.57 -6.57
N ILE A 105 4.68 6.68 -5.26
CA ILE A 105 3.44 7.15 -4.63
C ILE A 105 3.72 8.30 -3.66
N PRO A 106 2.83 9.31 -3.57
CA PRO A 106 2.98 10.42 -2.64
C PRO A 106 2.73 9.99 -1.19
N VAL A 107 3.48 10.61 -0.29
CA VAL A 107 3.29 10.48 1.16
C VAL A 107 2.32 11.55 1.63
N LYS A 108 1.31 11.17 2.41
CA LYS A 108 0.37 12.08 3.06
C LYS A 108 0.62 12.10 4.56
N PHE A 109 0.97 13.26 5.07
CA PHE A 109 1.13 13.45 6.51
C PHE A 109 -0.23 13.40 7.21
N ASN A 110 -0.35 12.55 8.21
CA ASN A 110 -1.56 12.38 9.01
C ASN A 110 -1.31 12.97 10.40
N SER A 111 -1.84 14.16 10.68
CA SER A 111 -1.54 14.87 11.91
C SER A 111 -2.74 15.58 12.50
N ASP A 112 -2.68 15.79 13.82
CA ASP A 112 -3.52 16.70 14.58
C ASP A 112 -2.58 17.69 15.29
N ILE A 113 -2.42 18.89 14.71
CA ILE A 113 -1.50 19.91 15.23
C ILE A 113 -2.33 21.01 15.88
N LYS A 114 -2.09 21.25 17.17
CA LYS A 114 -2.68 22.34 17.93
C LYS A 114 -1.60 23.32 18.32
N TYR A 115 -1.72 24.54 17.79
CA TYR A 115 -0.80 25.61 18.08
C TYR A 115 -1.15 26.31 19.37
N LYS A 116 -0.15 26.91 20.03
CA LYS A 116 -0.33 27.80 21.15
C LYS A 116 -1.10 29.05 20.68
N LEU A 117 -1.89 29.63 21.58
CA LEU A 117 -2.64 30.86 21.28
C LEU A 117 -1.73 31.96 20.69
N GLY A 118 -2.12 32.48 19.52
CA GLY A 118 -1.37 33.46 18.75
C GLY A 118 -0.24 32.92 17.88
N TYR A 119 -0.07 31.60 17.81
CA TYR A 119 0.90 30.92 16.93
C TYR A 119 0.21 30.14 15.84
N ASN A 120 0.85 30.00 14.70
CA ASN A 120 0.36 29.20 13.60
C ASN A 120 1.51 28.76 12.67
N LEU A 121 1.21 27.85 11.74
CA LEU A 121 2.15 27.39 10.73
C LEU A 121 2.44 28.52 9.72
N VAL A 122 3.70 28.69 9.38
CA VAL A 122 4.16 29.55 8.29
C VAL A 122 4.43 28.68 7.08
N GLY A 123 3.65 28.87 6.01
CA GLY A 123 3.71 28.03 4.82
C GLY A 123 3.05 26.67 5.02
N ASN A 124 3.66 25.63 4.50
CA ASN A 124 3.17 24.25 4.55
C ASN A 124 4.11 23.35 5.38
N VAL A 125 3.56 22.26 5.89
CA VAL A 125 4.39 21.18 6.46
C VAL A 125 5.17 20.54 5.32
N SER A 126 6.48 20.39 5.51
CA SER A 126 7.36 19.67 4.59
C SER A 126 7.44 18.21 5.00
N VAL A 127 7.38 17.32 4.02
CA VAL A 127 7.55 15.87 4.18
C VAL A 127 8.71 15.43 3.29
N GLU A 128 9.73 14.79 3.87
CA GLU A 128 10.91 14.36 3.15
C GLU A 128 11.21 12.87 3.41
N PRO A 129 11.20 12.03 2.38
CA PRO A 129 10.77 12.30 1.02
C PRO A 129 9.24 12.52 0.89
N ASP A 130 8.82 13.37 -0.04
CA ASP A 130 7.39 13.64 -0.33
C ASP A 130 6.66 12.49 -1.03
N SER A 131 7.43 11.59 -1.60
CA SER A 131 6.98 10.40 -2.32
C SER A 131 8.00 9.28 -2.19
N ILE A 132 7.52 8.03 -2.19
CA ILE A 132 8.35 6.84 -2.07
C ILE A 132 8.08 5.86 -3.19
N GLU A 133 9.07 5.01 -3.50
CA GLU A 133 8.90 3.89 -4.41
C GLU A 133 8.39 2.66 -3.66
N ILE A 134 7.42 1.99 -4.27
CA ILE A 134 6.88 0.71 -3.84
C ILE A 134 7.03 -0.31 -4.95
N THR A 135 7.42 -1.53 -4.62
CA THR A 135 7.59 -2.64 -5.56
C THR A 135 6.76 -3.83 -5.12
N GLY A 136 6.00 -4.39 -6.04
CA GLY A 136 5.15 -5.53 -5.75
C GLY A 136 4.29 -5.95 -6.94
N PRO A 137 3.32 -6.86 -6.73
CA PRO A 137 2.40 -7.30 -7.76
C PRO A 137 1.61 -6.14 -8.36
N GLU A 138 1.61 -6.04 -9.69
CA GLU A 138 0.94 -4.96 -10.43
C GLU A 138 -0.51 -4.74 -9.98
N ALA A 139 -1.28 -5.82 -9.86
CA ALA A 139 -2.68 -5.74 -9.46
C ALA A 139 -2.89 -5.13 -8.07
N ILE A 140 -1.93 -5.29 -7.14
CA ILE A 140 -1.97 -4.68 -5.82
C ILE A 140 -1.53 -3.22 -5.90
N LEU A 141 -0.43 -2.95 -6.62
CA LEU A 141 0.09 -1.58 -6.74
C LEU A 141 -0.88 -0.62 -7.41
N ASP A 142 -1.71 -1.09 -8.35
CA ASP A 142 -2.69 -0.27 -9.05
C ASP A 142 -3.78 0.27 -8.11
N THR A 143 -4.03 -0.41 -6.99
CA THR A 143 -5.00 0.04 -5.97
C THR A 143 -4.40 1.07 -5.00
N ILE A 144 -3.08 1.20 -4.93
CA ILE A 144 -2.38 2.08 -3.98
C ILE A 144 -2.00 3.38 -4.67
N ASN A 145 -2.64 4.48 -4.28
CA ASN A 145 -2.42 5.80 -4.87
C ASN A 145 -1.67 6.78 -3.96
N ASN A 146 -1.56 6.49 -2.70
CA ASN A 146 -0.79 7.24 -1.71
C ASN A 146 -0.52 6.37 -0.49
N ILE A 147 0.42 6.80 0.34
CA ILE A 147 0.66 6.23 1.65
C ILE A 147 0.54 7.32 2.71
N ARG A 148 0.03 6.96 3.88
CA ARG A 148 -0.09 7.89 5.02
C ARG A 148 0.98 7.58 6.05
N THR A 149 1.39 8.61 6.78
CA THR A 149 2.15 8.41 8.01
C THR A 149 1.24 7.87 9.12
N ASP A 150 1.83 7.31 10.15
CA ASP A 150 1.14 7.14 11.42
C ASP A 150 0.61 8.49 11.90
N LYS A 151 -0.44 8.48 12.72
CA LYS A 151 -1.02 9.71 13.25
C LYS A 151 -0.06 10.37 14.23
N VAL A 152 0.24 11.63 14.00
CA VAL A 152 1.06 12.46 14.88
C VAL A 152 0.19 13.50 15.56
N GLU A 153 0.26 13.57 16.88
CA GLU A 153 -0.43 14.58 17.68
C GLU A 153 0.60 15.54 18.28
N LEU A 154 0.55 16.79 17.84
CA LEU A 154 1.41 17.86 18.33
C LEU A 154 0.55 18.90 19.05
N LEU A 155 0.79 19.10 20.34
CA LEU A 155 -0.02 19.98 21.19
C LEU A 155 0.77 21.19 21.66
N ASN A 156 0.12 22.34 21.70
CA ASN A 156 0.65 23.60 22.24
C ASN A 156 1.95 24.07 21.57
N ILE A 157 2.02 23.90 20.24
CA ILE A 157 3.21 24.23 19.45
C ILE A 157 3.39 25.73 19.33
N SER A 158 4.59 26.23 19.67
CA SER A 158 4.97 27.65 19.62
C SER A 158 6.31 27.91 18.92
N SER A 159 6.91 26.87 18.35
CA SER A 159 8.14 26.96 17.55
C SER A 159 8.11 25.92 16.45
N GLY A 160 9.00 26.04 15.46
CA GLY A 160 9.16 25.03 14.43
C GLY A 160 9.37 23.63 15.00
N PHE A 161 8.93 22.62 14.29
CA PHE A 161 9.08 21.21 14.65
C PHE A 161 9.73 20.41 13.53
N SER A 162 10.41 19.34 13.90
CA SER A 162 10.96 18.34 12.97
C SER A 162 10.91 16.97 13.66
N GLU A 163 10.19 16.04 13.05
CA GLU A 163 9.92 14.71 13.59
C GLU A 163 10.15 13.65 12.53
N VAL A 164 10.65 12.47 12.92
CA VAL A 164 10.69 11.29 12.06
C VAL A 164 9.47 10.44 12.36
N VAL A 165 8.67 10.18 11.34
CA VAL A 165 7.38 9.52 11.46
C VAL A 165 7.35 8.27 10.59
N LYS A 166 6.85 7.17 11.16
CA LYS A 166 6.66 5.93 10.43
C LYS A 166 5.52 6.03 9.42
N LEU A 167 5.65 5.24 8.37
CA LEU A 167 4.60 5.07 7.36
C LEU A 167 3.67 3.92 7.76
N ASN A 168 2.37 4.12 7.55
CA ASN A 168 1.38 3.06 7.73
C ASN A 168 1.42 2.12 6.51
N LEU A 169 2.25 1.07 6.60
CA LEU A 169 2.50 0.14 5.51
C LEU A 169 1.31 -0.80 5.30
N ILE A 170 0.78 -0.82 4.08
CA ILE A 170 -0.36 -1.66 3.68
C ILE A 170 0.19 -2.85 2.89
N GLY A 171 -0.18 -4.08 3.26
CA GLY A 171 0.21 -5.29 2.52
C GLY A 171 1.73 -5.54 2.51
N ALA A 172 2.43 -5.22 3.61
CA ALA A 172 3.89 -5.32 3.73
C ALA A 172 4.46 -6.72 3.44
N GLU A 173 3.65 -7.76 3.50
CA GLU A 173 4.03 -9.15 3.14
C GLU A 173 4.18 -9.37 1.62
N LYS A 174 3.55 -8.52 0.78
CA LYS A 174 3.57 -8.63 -0.68
C LYS A 174 4.19 -7.40 -1.37
N ILE A 175 4.48 -6.35 -0.63
CA ILE A 175 4.99 -5.08 -1.15
C ILE A 175 6.29 -4.72 -0.45
N THR A 176 7.29 -4.39 -1.23
CA THR A 176 8.55 -3.82 -0.74
C THR A 176 8.48 -2.30 -0.82
N TYR A 177 8.79 -1.62 0.26
CA TYR A 177 8.83 -0.17 0.38
C TYR A 177 10.28 0.30 0.42
N ALA A 178 10.57 1.40 -0.29
CA ALA A 178 11.93 1.97 -0.30
C ALA A 178 12.35 2.51 1.06
N THR A 179 11.38 2.99 1.86
CA THR A 179 11.56 3.39 3.27
C THR A 179 10.28 3.13 4.05
N ASP A 180 10.40 2.96 5.35
CA ASP A 180 9.29 2.80 6.29
C ASP A 180 9.02 4.06 7.13
N GLN A 181 9.81 5.13 6.91
CA GLN A 181 9.69 6.38 7.67
C GLN A 181 10.03 7.59 6.79
N VAL A 182 9.53 8.75 7.21
CA VAL A 182 9.79 10.05 6.57
C VAL A 182 10.06 11.09 7.64
N SER A 183 10.80 12.14 7.28
CA SER A 183 10.96 13.32 8.11
C SER A 183 9.86 14.33 7.81
N VAL A 184 9.20 14.85 8.82
CA VAL A 184 8.20 15.91 8.70
C VAL A 184 8.65 17.12 9.47
N SER A 185 8.53 18.32 8.88
CA SER A 185 8.93 19.56 9.53
C SER A 185 7.95 20.69 9.18
N GLY A 186 7.83 21.63 10.09
CA GLY A 186 7.01 22.81 9.90
C GLY A 186 7.57 24.01 10.64
N ASN A 187 7.51 25.16 10.01
CA ASN A 187 7.87 26.43 10.65
C ASN A 187 6.64 27.03 11.33
N VAL A 188 6.78 27.38 12.58
CA VAL A 188 5.71 27.98 13.38
C VAL A 188 6.19 29.32 13.92
N ASP A 189 5.35 30.32 13.77
CA ASP A 189 5.65 31.68 14.23
C ASP A 189 4.46 32.28 14.96
N LYS A 190 4.72 33.34 15.70
CA LYS A 190 3.69 34.16 16.31
C LYS A 190 3.05 35.02 15.22
N PHE A 191 1.72 34.99 15.12
CA PHE A 191 0.98 35.76 14.13
C PHE A 191 0.53 37.09 14.74
N THR A 192 0.57 38.13 13.90
CA THR A 192 0.04 39.44 14.17
C THR A 192 -0.92 39.87 13.07
N GLU A 193 -1.80 40.79 13.39
CA GLU A 193 -2.71 41.35 12.44
C GLU A 193 -2.21 42.72 11.94
N GLY A 194 -2.34 42.98 10.68
CA GLY A 194 -2.10 44.27 10.07
C GLY A 194 -3.27 44.66 9.21
N SER A 195 -3.28 45.91 8.79
CA SER A 195 -4.27 46.39 7.82
C SER A 195 -3.69 47.47 6.93
N PHE A 196 -4.14 47.49 5.70
CA PHE A 196 -3.87 48.58 4.79
C PHE A 196 -5.15 48.98 4.03
N ILE A 197 -5.18 50.22 3.57
CA ILE A 197 -6.29 50.77 2.80
C ILE A 197 -5.88 50.73 1.33
N VAL A 198 -6.73 50.15 0.49
CA VAL A 198 -6.50 50.01 -0.95
C VAL A 198 -7.60 50.71 -1.70
N SER A 199 -7.20 51.62 -2.59
CA SER A 199 -8.10 52.18 -3.59
C SER A 199 -8.27 51.16 -4.72
N PHE A 200 -9.45 51.03 -5.27
CA PHE A 200 -9.70 50.16 -6.41
C PHE A 200 -10.11 50.94 -7.65
N ASN A 201 -9.71 50.44 -8.80
CA ASN A 201 -10.08 51.02 -10.10
C ASN A 201 -11.16 50.17 -10.76
N ILE A 202 -12.09 50.82 -11.43
CA ILE A 202 -13.11 50.18 -12.24
C ILE A 202 -12.48 49.82 -13.59
N ILE A 203 -12.50 48.53 -13.94
CA ILE A 203 -12.11 48.06 -15.27
C ILE A 203 -13.35 47.63 -16.04
N ASN A 204 -13.31 47.76 -17.38
CA ASN A 204 -14.43 47.44 -18.28
C ASN A 204 -15.69 48.27 -18.00
N ALA A 205 -15.54 49.54 -17.59
CA ALA A 205 -16.67 50.47 -17.45
C ALA A 205 -17.32 50.73 -18.81
N PRO A 206 -18.66 50.73 -18.94
CA PRO A 206 -19.34 51.12 -20.15
C PRO A 206 -19.02 52.56 -20.49
N LEU A 207 -18.70 52.87 -21.77
CA LEU A 207 -18.29 54.20 -22.22
C LEU A 207 -19.38 55.27 -22.06
N GLU A 208 -20.62 54.85 -22.00
CA GLU A 208 -21.80 55.74 -21.91
C GLU A 208 -22.15 56.21 -20.50
N TYR A 209 -21.48 55.64 -19.47
CA TYR A 209 -21.80 55.91 -18.07
C TYR A 209 -20.57 56.37 -17.29
N ARG A 210 -20.77 57.40 -16.48
CA ARG A 210 -19.78 57.82 -15.47
C ARG A 210 -20.05 57.06 -14.18
N LEU A 211 -19.27 56.01 -13.92
CA LEU A 211 -19.41 55.23 -12.72
C LEU A 211 -18.69 55.89 -11.54
N THR A 212 -19.36 55.90 -10.41
CA THR A 212 -18.79 56.34 -9.14
C THR A 212 -18.99 55.21 -8.13
N THR A 213 -17.93 54.85 -7.47
CA THR A 213 -17.97 53.79 -6.42
C THR A 213 -18.05 54.41 -5.04
N PHE A 214 -18.77 53.76 -4.17
CA PHE A 214 -18.79 54.07 -2.76
C PHE A 214 -18.81 52.74 -1.94
N PRO A 215 -17.84 52.50 -1.05
CA PRO A 215 -16.66 53.32 -0.76
C PRO A 215 -15.64 53.32 -1.93
N ARG A 216 -14.74 54.31 -1.98
CA ARG A 216 -13.62 54.38 -2.95
C ARG A 216 -12.41 53.60 -2.54
N GLU A 217 -12.34 53.20 -1.27
CA GLU A 217 -11.25 52.51 -0.65
C GLU A 217 -11.81 51.36 0.20
N VAL A 218 -11.09 50.27 0.27
CA VAL A 218 -11.40 49.11 1.15
C VAL A 218 -10.27 48.89 2.10
N LYS A 219 -10.60 48.61 3.35
CA LYS A 219 -9.63 48.16 4.35
C LYS A 219 -9.46 46.67 4.26
N ILE A 220 -8.25 46.25 3.92
CA ILE A 220 -7.86 44.85 3.91
C ILE A 220 -7.20 44.52 5.25
N LEU A 221 -7.73 43.55 5.95
CA LEU A 221 -7.12 42.97 7.14
C LEU A 221 -6.34 41.73 6.71
N TYR A 222 -5.13 41.57 7.22
CA TYR A 222 -4.30 40.42 6.96
C TYR A 222 -3.67 39.90 8.26
N GLN A 223 -3.38 38.62 8.25
CA GLN A 223 -2.59 37.95 9.30
C GLN A 223 -1.27 37.49 8.71
N VAL A 224 -0.19 37.70 9.42
CA VAL A 224 1.16 37.35 8.97
C VAL A 224 2.00 36.92 10.16
N GLY A 225 2.92 36.00 9.93
CA GLY A 225 3.95 35.61 10.91
C GLY A 225 4.82 36.85 11.23
N LEU A 226 5.20 36.97 12.48
CA LEU A 226 5.97 38.12 12.95
C LEU A 226 7.31 38.29 12.21
N SER A 227 7.93 37.18 11.82
CA SER A 227 9.16 37.17 11.02
C SER A 227 9.00 37.74 9.61
N ASP A 228 7.79 37.69 9.05
CA ASP A 228 7.48 38.14 7.70
C ASP A 228 6.73 39.50 7.65
N TYR A 229 6.46 40.10 8.82
CA TYR A 229 5.70 41.33 8.92
C TYR A 229 6.30 42.44 8.06
N ASN A 230 7.62 42.63 8.10
CA ASN A 230 8.31 43.66 7.33
C ASN A 230 8.34 43.42 5.81
N LYS A 231 7.89 42.24 5.34
CA LYS A 231 7.81 41.93 3.91
C LYS A 231 6.47 42.30 3.28
N VAL A 232 5.47 42.59 4.12
CA VAL A 232 4.10 42.91 3.70
C VAL A 232 3.85 44.41 3.62
N VAL A 233 4.74 45.20 4.22
CA VAL A 233 4.66 46.67 4.28
C VAL A 233 5.53 47.32 3.21
#